data_8125065f8904ef3cb9ef82be135e02c7
#
_entry.id   8125065f8904ef3cb9ef82be135e02c7
#
_cell.length_a   1.000
_cell.length_b   1.000
_cell.length_c   1.000
_cell.angle_alpha   90.00
_cell.angle_beta   90.00
_cell.angle_gamma   90.00
#
_symmetry.space_group_name_H-M   'P 1'
#
loop_
_entity.id
_entity.type
_entity.pdbx_description
1 polymer ?
#
loop_
_entity_poly.entity_id
_entity_poly.type
_entity_poly.pdbx_seq_one_letter_code
_entity_poly.pdbx_strand_id
1 'polypeptide(L)'
;MSQALEPAQMAMSYSSAVDPFAQKRPGVEAVIGSSDDERVVAHFDSAALDWKKIYSRRDVWGIIHQDRLSKTMAWIEALGLPQGARVLDAGCGAGLASLAMAHRGYEVEAVDAAASMVALTQQHASQGGLDARISARVAGIYKLPFVQHSFPLAVSLGVIPWLEDPQQAITELSRVLQPAGYLLFTADNRRRLAWLLDPFTSPALRPIKNFVNMVMRRSQTRGWDGICSHQHSIAEIDAFLSHAGMKRVRFISFGFGPFTFAYRKALPEWIGMQVHNILQRLADAGFPGIRSVGAQYLILAQKNTSLSISK
;
A
#
# COMPACT_ATOMS: atom_id res chain seq x y z
N MET A 1 28.14 -10.71 25.49
CA MET A 1 28.42 -11.02 24.07
C MET A 1 27.15 -11.66 23.51
N SER A 2 26.28 -10.88 22.87
CA SER A 2 25.04 -11.36 22.26
C SER A 2 25.25 -11.31 20.74
N GLN A 3 25.31 -12.48 20.11
CA GLN A 3 25.41 -12.60 18.66
C GLN A 3 24.07 -12.24 18.04
N ALA A 4 24.03 -11.17 17.27
CA ALA A 4 22.94 -10.84 16.40
C ALA A 4 22.92 -11.83 15.22
N LEU A 5 21.88 -12.64 15.11
CA LEU A 5 21.64 -13.54 13.99
C LEU A 5 21.41 -12.74 12.70
N GLU A 6 22.12 -13.10 11.65
CA GLU A 6 22.00 -12.49 10.32
C GLU A 6 20.62 -12.80 9.68
N PRO A 7 20.07 -11.87 8.89
CA PRO A 7 18.75 -12.02 8.23
C PRO A 7 18.62 -13.21 7.27
N ALA A 8 19.74 -13.79 6.85
CA ALA A 8 19.76 -14.95 5.95
C ALA A 8 19.44 -16.28 6.64
N GLN A 9 19.55 -16.36 7.96
CA GLN A 9 19.24 -17.58 8.72
C GLN A 9 17.79 -17.67 9.17
N MET A 10 17.01 -16.59 9.12
CA MET A 10 15.57 -16.62 9.40
C MET A 10 14.72 -17.20 8.25
N ALA A 11 15.30 -17.40 7.07
CA ALA A 11 14.57 -17.93 5.91
C ALA A 11 14.55 -19.48 5.82
N MET A 12 15.16 -20.21 6.77
CA MET A 12 15.34 -21.67 6.65
C MET A 12 14.61 -22.53 7.68
N SER A 13 13.68 -22.00 8.49
CA SER A 13 13.03 -22.82 9.53
C SER A 13 11.49 -22.83 9.48
N TYR A 14 10.87 -22.73 8.31
CA TYR A 14 9.46 -23.09 8.16
C TYR A 14 9.32 -24.23 7.16
N SER A 15 9.62 -25.43 7.62
CA SER A 15 9.25 -26.70 7.00
C SER A 15 7.95 -27.19 7.63
N SER A 16 6.94 -27.36 6.77
CA SER A 16 5.81 -28.30 6.87
C SER A 16 5.19 -28.54 8.26
N ALA A 17 4.35 -27.63 8.72
CA ALA A 17 3.25 -27.98 9.61
C ALA A 17 1.94 -27.74 8.82
N VAL A 18 1.21 -28.82 8.57
CA VAL A 18 -0.15 -28.78 8.03
C VAL A 18 -1.00 -27.95 8.98
N ASP A 19 -1.56 -26.85 8.50
CA ASP A 19 -2.44 -25.94 9.23
C ASP A 19 -3.70 -26.71 9.68
N PRO A 20 -3.95 -26.93 11.00
CA PRO A 20 -5.14 -27.60 11.46
C PRO A 20 -6.42 -26.75 11.33
N PHE A 21 -6.33 -25.52 10.81
CA PHE A 21 -7.46 -24.60 10.62
C PHE A 21 -7.90 -24.42 9.15
N ALA A 22 -7.40 -25.22 8.22
CA ALA A 22 -7.83 -25.25 6.81
C ALA A 22 -9.26 -25.81 6.63
N GLN A 23 -10.20 -25.47 7.52
CA GLN A 23 -11.61 -25.60 7.23
C GLN A 23 -12.07 -24.35 6.48
N LYS A 24 -12.48 -24.53 5.19
CA LYS A 24 -13.14 -23.52 4.38
C LYS A 24 -14.23 -22.83 5.21
N ARG A 25 -14.01 -21.57 5.60
CA ARG A 25 -15.02 -20.77 6.27
C ARG A 25 -16.05 -20.35 5.23
N PRO A 26 -17.33 -20.70 5.37
CA PRO A 26 -18.37 -20.25 4.44
C PRO A 26 -18.47 -18.73 4.52
N GLY A 27 -18.33 -18.05 3.38
CA GLY A 27 -18.45 -16.59 3.27
C GLY A 27 -17.20 -15.83 2.81
N VAL A 28 -16.02 -16.45 2.76
CA VAL A 28 -14.77 -15.78 2.33
C VAL A 28 -14.71 -15.61 0.81
N GLU A 29 -15.28 -16.53 0.03
CA GLU A 29 -15.27 -16.48 -1.45
C GLU A 29 -15.96 -15.24 -2.05
N ALA A 30 -16.86 -14.59 -1.31
CA ALA A 30 -17.54 -13.37 -1.77
C ALA A 30 -16.73 -12.07 -1.50
N VAL A 31 -15.62 -12.17 -0.78
CA VAL A 31 -14.81 -11.02 -0.31
C VAL A 31 -13.54 -10.82 -1.17
N ILE A 32 -13.10 -11.87 -1.87
CA ILE A 32 -11.81 -11.94 -2.58
C ILE A 32 -12.06 -12.19 -4.07
N GLY A 33 -11.33 -11.49 -4.96
CA GLY A 33 -11.60 -11.48 -6.40
C GLY A 33 -11.09 -12.71 -7.15
N SER A 34 -9.87 -13.16 -6.85
CA SER A 34 -9.19 -14.24 -7.58
C SER A 34 -8.32 -15.11 -6.68
N SER A 35 -7.76 -16.20 -7.22
CA SER A 35 -6.83 -17.06 -6.50
C SER A 35 -5.52 -16.34 -6.08
N ASP A 36 -5.09 -15.33 -6.83
CA ASP A 36 -3.90 -14.55 -6.50
C ASP A 36 -4.22 -13.52 -5.39
N ASP A 37 -5.39 -12.91 -5.41
CA ASP A 37 -5.86 -12.08 -4.29
C ASP A 37 -6.00 -12.88 -2.98
N GLU A 38 -6.47 -14.14 -3.04
CA GLU A 38 -6.52 -15.05 -1.88
C GLU A 38 -5.12 -15.28 -1.28
N ARG A 39 -4.11 -15.47 -2.12
CA ARG A 39 -2.72 -15.65 -1.67
C ARG A 39 -2.17 -14.38 -1.03
N VAL A 40 -2.49 -13.21 -1.60
CA VAL A 40 -2.14 -11.91 -1.03
C VAL A 40 -2.76 -11.75 0.35
N VAL A 41 -4.05 -12.01 0.51
CA VAL A 41 -4.75 -11.94 1.80
C VAL A 41 -4.13 -12.89 2.82
N ALA A 42 -3.88 -14.16 2.45
CA ALA A 42 -3.26 -15.14 3.34
C ALA A 42 -1.85 -14.71 3.78
N HIS A 43 -1.07 -14.10 2.87
CA HIS A 43 0.24 -13.56 3.20
C HIS A 43 0.14 -12.45 4.25
N PHE A 44 -0.71 -11.44 4.05
CA PHE A 44 -0.89 -10.36 5.00
C PHE A 44 -1.49 -10.84 6.32
N ASP A 45 -2.38 -11.81 6.28
CA ASP A 45 -2.96 -12.43 7.48
C ASP A 45 -1.88 -13.09 8.35
N SER A 46 -0.94 -13.81 7.74
CA SER A 46 0.19 -14.44 8.43
C SER A 46 1.26 -13.45 8.89
N ALA A 47 1.49 -12.36 8.17
CA ALA A 47 2.53 -11.37 8.43
C ALA A 47 2.06 -10.18 9.29
N ALA A 48 0.83 -10.21 9.81
CA ALA A 48 0.20 -9.07 10.48
C ALA A 48 1.03 -8.50 11.64
N LEU A 49 1.65 -9.35 12.48
CA LEU A 49 2.49 -8.93 13.60
C LEU A 49 3.79 -8.25 13.16
N ASP A 50 4.34 -8.62 12.01
CA ASP A 50 5.56 -8.01 11.47
C ASP A 50 5.25 -6.66 10.83
N TRP A 51 4.09 -6.51 10.20
CA TRP A 51 3.60 -5.23 9.69
C TRP A 51 3.39 -4.19 10.79
N LYS A 52 2.97 -4.59 11.98
CA LYS A 52 2.92 -3.71 13.15
C LYS A 52 4.27 -3.05 13.45
N LYS A 53 5.38 -3.79 13.29
CA LYS A 53 6.73 -3.33 13.63
C LYS A 53 7.33 -2.41 12.56
N ILE A 54 6.79 -2.38 11.33
CA ILE A 54 7.42 -1.67 10.20
C ILE A 54 7.53 -0.15 10.46
N TYR A 55 6.54 0.43 11.14
CA TYR A 55 6.51 1.86 11.46
C TYR A 55 7.40 2.26 12.64
N SER A 56 7.86 1.29 13.44
CA SER A 56 8.84 1.52 14.51
C SER A 56 10.29 1.30 14.05
N ARG A 57 10.50 0.85 12.81
CA ARG A 57 11.83 0.65 12.25
C ARG A 57 12.54 1.98 12.04
N ARG A 58 13.87 1.97 12.30
CA ARG A 58 14.77 3.13 12.12
C ARG A 58 15.67 2.97 10.88
N ASP A 59 15.20 2.21 9.89
CA ASP A 59 15.88 2.03 8.61
C ASP A 59 15.14 2.77 7.48
N VAL A 60 15.68 2.73 6.27
CA VAL A 60 15.08 3.39 5.08
C VAL A 60 13.63 2.95 4.85
N TRP A 61 13.31 1.68 5.11
CA TRP A 61 11.94 1.17 4.98
C TRP A 61 10.98 1.83 5.97
N GLY A 62 11.37 1.90 7.24
CA GLY A 62 10.57 2.56 8.28
C GLY A 62 10.33 4.04 7.95
N ILE A 63 11.37 4.75 7.51
CA ILE A 63 11.26 6.17 7.11
C ILE A 63 10.27 6.35 5.95
N ILE A 64 10.36 5.51 4.91
CA ILE A 64 9.44 5.59 3.76
C ILE A 64 7.98 5.42 4.21
N HIS A 65 7.69 4.50 5.13
CA HIS A 65 6.33 4.28 5.64
C HIS A 65 5.86 5.43 6.53
N GLN A 66 6.75 5.98 7.37
CA GLN A 66 6.45 7.16 8.20
C GLN A 66 6.17 8.39 7.32
N ASP A 67 6.99 8.63 6.29
CA ASP A 67 6.78 9.71 5.31
C ASP A 67 5.46 9.54 4.57
N ARG A 68 5.11 8.32 4.17
CA ARG A 68 3.82 8.02 3.55
C ARG A 68 2.66 8.47 4.43
N LEU A 69 2.66 8.05 5.70
CA LEU A 69 1.61 8.41 6.64
C LEU A 69 1.57 9.91 6.90
N SER A 70 2.72 10.53 7.16
CA SER A 70 2.82 11.98 7.42
C SER A 70 2.29 12.82 6.25
N LYS A 71 2.71 12.51 5.03
CA LYS A 71 2.26 13.22 3.81
C LYS A 71 0.76 13.00 3.57
N THR A 72 0.26 11.78 3.82
CA THR A 72 -1.16 11.47 3.74
C THR A 72 -1.97 12.33 4.70
N MET A 73 -1.57 12.40 5.97
CA MET A 73 -2.28 13.20 6.98
C MET A 73 -2.24 14.69 6.64
N ALA A 74 -1.11 15.22 6.20
CA ALA A 74 -1.01 16.62 5.77
C ALA A 74 -1.95 16.94 4.59
N TRP A 75 -2.14 16.01 3.65
CA TRP A 75 -3.06 16.23 2.55
C TRP A 75 -4.52 16.13 3.00
N ILE A 76 -4.86 15.21 3.91
CA ILE A 76 -6.21 15.11 4.48
C ILE A 76 -6.57 16.41 5.23
N GLU A 77 -5.66 16.93 6.05
CA GLU A 77 -5.85 18.21 6.75
C GLU A 77 -6.11 19.37 5.77
N ALA A 78 -5.36 19.41 4.66
CA ALA A 78 -5.52 20.43 3.62
C ALA A 78 -6.85 20.36 2.87
N LEU A 79 -7.60 19.24 2.95
CA LEU A 79 -8.95 19.15 2.37
C LEU A 79 -9.98 19.94 3.18
N GLY A 80 -9.71 20.27 4.43
CA GLY A 80 -10.62 21.04 5.29
C GLY A 80 -11.93 20.35 5.58
N LEU A 81 -11.95 19.02 5.68
CA LEU A 81 -13.15 18.26 6.02
C LEU A 81 -13.65 18.63 7.43
N PRO A 82 -14.96 18.66 7.66
CA PRO A 82 -15.50 18.99 8.96
C PRO A 82 -15.10 17.97 10.04
N GLN A 83 -15.00 18.41 11.28
CA GLN A 83 -14.82 17.53 12.44
C GLN A 83 -15.96 16.53 12.51
N GLY A 84 -15.66 15.27 12.83
CA GLY A 84 -16.63 14.18 12.82
C GLY A 84 -16.99 13.68 11.40
N ALA A 85 -16.33 14.19 10.35
CA ALA A 85 -16.57 13.63 9.01
C ALA A 85 -16.28 12.13 8.99
N ARG A 86 -17.22 11.37 8.42
CA ARG A 86 -17.11 9.92 8.28
C ARG A 86 -16.23 9.59 7.06
N VAL A 87 -15.11 8.97 7.26
CA VAL A 87 -14.11 8.65 6.23
C VAL A 87 -13.86 7.14 6.12
N LEU A 88 -13.48 6.67 4.94
CA LEU A 88 -13.18 5.27 4.69
C LEU A 88 -11.65 5.03 4.67
N ASP A 89 -11.18 3.99 5.38
CA ASP A 89 -9.84 3.41 5.24
C ASP A 89 -9.97 2.02 4.62
N ALA A 90 -9.73 1.91 3.31
CA ALA A 90 -9.88 0.68 2.54
C ALA A 90 -8.53 -0.04 2.39
N GLY A 91 -8.40 -1.21 3.01
CA GLY A 91 -7.15 -1.91 3.25
C GLY A 91 -6.41 -1.29 4.42
N CYS A 92 -7.08 -1.23 5.58
CA CYS A 92 -6.58 -0.52 6.76
C CYS A 92 -5.33 -1.16 7.38
N GLY A 93 -5.03 -2.43 7.06
CA GLY A 93 -3.92 -3.16 7.65
C GLY A 93 -4.01 -3.16 9.19
N ALA A 94 -2.91 -2.85 9.86
CA ALA A 94 -2.87 -2.73 11.32
C ALA A 94 -3.48 -1.42 11.89
N GLY A 95 -4.19 -0.64 11.08
CA GLY A 95 -4.98 0.51 11.50
C GLY A 95 -4.24 1.83 11.70
N LEU A 96 -3.00 1.96 11.24
CA LEU A 96 -2.19 3.15 11.51
C LEU A 96 -2.76 4.43 10.89
N ALA A 97 -3.27 4.35 9.67
CA ALA A 97 -3.95 5.48 9.03
C ALA A 97 -5.30 5.75 9.72
N SER A 98 -6.05 4.71 10.05
CA SER A 98 -7.31 4.80 10.80
C SER A 98 -7.12 5.54 12.14
N LEU A 99 -6.12 5.13 12.94
CA LEU A 99 -5.79 5.78 14.20
C LEU A 99 -5.40 7.25 14.00
N ALA A 100 -4.54 7.51 13.00
CA ALA A 100 -4.09 8.87 12.72
C ALA A 100 -5.24 9.81 12.29
N MET A 101 -6.21 9.31 11.54
CA MET A 101 -7.44 10.03 11.17
C MET A 101 -8.36 10.22 12.37
N ALA A 102 -8.58 9.18 13.19
CA ALA A 102 -9.43 9.25 14.38
C ALA A 102 -8.88 10.24 15.44
N HIS A 103 -7.56 10.28 15.64
CA HIS A 103 -6.91 11.30 16.50
C HIS A 103 -7.14 12.74 16.00
N ARG A 104 -7.41 12.92 14.71
CA ARG A 104 -7.76 14.22 14.11
C ARG A 104 -9.26 14.54 14.17
N GLY A 105 -10.03 13.66 14.82
CA GLY A 105 -11.44 13.87 15.06
C GLY A 105 -12.37 13.31 13.98
N TYR A 106 -11.87 12.54 13.01
CA TYR A 106 -12.70 11.86 12.02
C TYR A 106 -13.34 10.58 12.58
N GLU A 107 -14.50 10.20 12.05
CA GLU A 107 -15.12 8.89 12.24
C GLU A 107 -14.65 7.96 11.11
N VAL A 108 -13.97 6.88 11.46
CA VAL A 108 -13.29 6.02 10.49
C VAL A 108 -14.02 4.68 10.33
N GLU A 109 -14.48 4.40 9.13
CA GLU A 109 -14.86 3.06 8.71
C GLU A 109 -13.62 2.40 8.11
N ALA A 110 -13.09 1.40 8.80
CA ALA A 110 -11.89 0.68 8.39
C ALA A 110 -12.26 -0.70 7.84
N VAL A 111 -11.75 -1.05 6.68
CA VAL A 111 -11.96 -2.39 6.10
C VAL A 111 -10.65 -3.01 5.64
N ASP A 112 -10.53 -4.31 5.83
CA ASP A 112 -9.43 -5.11 5.29
C ASP A 112 -9.94 -6.51 4.95
N ALA A 113 -9.36 -7.16 3.96
CA ALA A 113 -9.72 -8.53 3.61
C ALA A 113 -9.10 -9.56 4.58
N ALA A 114 -7.97 -9.22 5.22
CA ALA A 114 -7.29 -10.04 6.21
C ALA A 114 -7.90 -9.85 7.61
N ALA A 115 -8.46 -10.92 8.17
CA ALA A 115 -9.12 -10.87 9.47
C ALA A 115 -8.18 -10.51 10.63
N SER A 116 -6.92 -10.95 10.59
CA SER A 116 -5.91 -10.60 11.58
C SER A 116 -5.57 -9.10 11.56
N MET A 117 -5.58 -8.45 10.39
CA MET A 117 -5.38 -7.00 10.26
C MET A 117 -6.54 -6.23 10.89
N VAL A 118 -7.78 -6.65 10.65
CA VAL A 118 -8.96 -6.05 11.29
C VAL A 118 -8.89 -6.19 12.82
N ALA A 119 -8.53 -7.39 13.33
CA ALA A 119 -8.37 -7.61 14.76
C ALA A 119 -7.29 -6.71 15.38
N LEU A 120 -6.15 -6.52 14.68
CA LEU A 120 -5.12 -5.58 15.12
C LEU A 120 -5.60 -4.13 15.12
N THR A 121 -6.35 -3.71 14.09
CA THR A 121 -6.94 -2.37 14.04
C THR A 121 -7.89 -2.14 15.22
N GLN A 122 -8.77 -3.10 15.54
CA GLN A 122 -9.65 -3.05 16.71
C GLN A 122 -8.85 -2.98 18.01
N GLN A 123 -7.83 -3.83 18.18
CA GLN A 123 -6.96 -3.83 19.35
C GLN A 123 -6.27 -2.46 19.54
N HIS A 124 -5.74 -1.88 18.47
CA HIS A 124 -5.08 -0.58 18.55
C HIS A 124 -6.06 0.55 18.83
N ALA A 125 -7.27 0.50 18.28
CA ALA A 125 -8.33 1.45 18.59
C ALA A 125 -8.66 1.44 20.09
N SER A 126 -8.88 0.25 20.66
CA SER A 126 -9.14 0.08 22.10
C SER A 126 -7.97 0.56 22.95
N GLN A 127 -6.74 0.20 22.62
CA GLN A 127 -5.56 0.66 23.35
C GLN A 127 -5.38 2.18 23.31
N GLY A 128 -5.83 2.81 22.20
CA GLY A 128 -5.80 4.27 22.03
C GLY A 128 -7.04 5.00 22.55
N GLY A 129 -8.04 4.31 23.10
CA GLY A 129 -9.32 4.90 23.51
C GLY A 129 -10.12 5.49 22.33
N LEU A 130 -10.01 4.90 21.16
CA LEU A 130 -10.61 5.37 19.91
C LEU A 130 -11.76 4.47 19.41
N ASP A 131 -12.24 3.52 20.23
CA ASP A 131 -13.32 2.59 19.86
C ASP A 131 -14.59 3.29 19.38
N ALA A 132 -14.92 4.44 19.95
CA ALA A 132 -16.06 5.23 19.52
C ALA A 132 -15.89 5.92 18.16
N ARG A 133 -14.67 5.96 17.62
CA ARG A 133 -14.33 6.67 16.36
C ARG A 133 -13.92 5.73 15.24
N ILE A 134 -13.55 4.48 15.53
CA ILE A 134 -13.06 3.51 14.54
C ILE A 134 -13.98 2.29 14.55
N SER A 135 -14.64 2.05 13.41
CA SER A 135 -15.39 0.82 13.16
C SER A 135 -14.61 -0.02 12.14
N ALA A 136 -14.05 -1.16 12.57
CA ALA A 136 -13.26 -2.02 11.69
C ALA A 136 -13.99 -3.34 11.40
N ARG A 137 -13.99 -3.75 10.12
CA ARG A 137 -14.66 -4.99 9.66
C ARG A 137 -13.92 -5.67 8.51
N VAL A 138 -14.09 -6.97 8.38
CA VAL A 138 -13.54 -7.74 7.27
C VAL A 138 -14.38 -7.48 6.02
N ALA A 139 -13.73 -6.94 4.98
CA ALA A 139 -14.34 -6.74 3.66
C ALA A 139 -13.27 -6.62 2.57
N GLY A 140 -13.56 -7.14 1.37
CA GLY A 140 -12.71 -6.97 0.20
C GLY A 140 -12.96 -5.64 -0.51
N ILE A 141 -11.92 -5.11 -1.12
CA ILE A 141 -11.95 -3.79 -1.79
C ILE A 141 -12.81 -3.77 -3.06
N TYR A 142 -13.04 -4.94 -3.68
CA TYR A 142 -13.84 -5.04 -4.91
C TYR A 142 -15.35 -4.96 -4.68
N LYS A 143 -15.80 -5.14 -3.42
CA LYS A 143 -17.20 -5.07 -3.02
C LYS A 143 -17.31 -4.56 -1.58
N LEU A 144 -17.30 -3.26 -1.44
CA LEU A 144 -17.36 -2.59 -0.15
C LEU A 144 -18.81 -2.63 0.44
N PRO A 145 -18.98 -2.96 1.74
CA PRO A 145 -20.28 -3.11 2.38
C PRO A 145 -20.90 -1.74 2.74
N PHE A 146 -20.83 -0.79 1.81
CA PHE A 146 -21.35 0.56 1.97
C PHE A 146 -22.22 0.95 0.78
N VAL A 147 -23.23 1.75 1.04
CA VAL A 147 -24.06 2.33 -0.02
C VAL A 147 -23.25 3.37 -0.81
N GLN A 148 -23.68 3.65 -2.04
CA GLN A 148 -23.05 4.70 -2.84
C GLN A 148 -23.12 6.06 -2.15
N HIS A 149 -22.12 6.92 -2.42
CA HIS A 149 -22.08 8.31 -1.93
C HIS A 149 -22.05 8.45 -0.40
N SER A 150 -21.41 7.49 0.30
CA SER A 150 -21.33 7.47 1.76
C SER A 150 -20.26 8.36 2.35
N PHE A 151 -19.14 8.54 1.63
CA PHE A 151 -17.93 9.13 2.20
C PHE A 151 -17.45 10.37 1.42
N PRO A 152 -17.09 11.48 2.11
CA PRO A 152 -16.39 12.59 1.48
C PRO A 152 -14.92 12.27 1.15
N LEU A 153 -14.34 11.27 1.85
CA LEU A 153 -12.95 10.83 1.66
C LEU A 153 -12.86 9.30 1.80
N ALA A 154 -12.14 8.67 0.88
CA ALA A 154 -11.63 7.32 1.02
C ALA A 154 -10.10 7.35 0.94
N VAL A 155 -9.45 6.57 1.80
CA VAL A 155 -7.99 6.39 1.86
C VAL A 155 -7.67 4.93 1.56
N SER A 156 -6.61 4.65 0.77
CA SER A 156 -6.17 3.28 0.46
C SER A 156 -4.65 3.24 0.31
N LEU A 157 -3.94 2.94 1.39
CA LEU A 157 -2.49 3.02 1.45
C LEU A 157 -1.83 1.64 1.36
N GLY A 158 -1.05 1.42 0.31
CA GLY A 158 -0.30 0.17 0.12
C GLY A 158 -1.15 -1.01 -0.33
N VAL A 159 -2.32 -0.77 -0.92
CA VAL A 159 -3.27 -1.81 -1.36
C VAL A 159 -3.20 -2.00 -2.88
N ILE A 160 -3.34 -0.94 -3.65
CA ILE A 160 -3.42 -0.99 -5.11
C ILE A 160 -2.31 -1.83 -5.79
N PRO A 161 -1.04 -1.79 -5.31
CA PRO A 161 0.01 -2.61 -5.91
C PRO A 161 -0.20 -4.13 -5.81
N TRP A 162 -1.05 -4.58 -4.90
CA TRP A 162 -1.26 -6.00 -4.63
C TRP A 162 -2.51 -6.57 -5.31
N LEU A 163 -3.30 -5.72 -5.93
CA LEU A 163 -4.57 -6.11 -6.56
C LEU A 163 -4.35 -6.62 -7.98
N GLU A 164 -5.08 -7.66 -8.34
CA GLU A 164 -5.10 -8.17 -9.70
C GLU A 164 -5.88 -7.23 -10.64
N ASP A 165 -6.97 -6.65 -10.17
CA ASP A 165 -7.77 -5.65 -10.91
C ASP A 165 -7.85 -4.29 -10.18
N PRO A 166 -6.81 -3.44 -10.31
CA PRO A 166 -6.83 -2.09 -9.75
C PRO A 166 -7.97 -1.21 -10.30
N GLN A 167 -8.40 -1.46 -11.54
CA GLN A 167 -9.49 -0.72 -12.20
C GLN A 167 -10.82 -0.96 -11.47
N GLN A 168 -11.15 -2.21 -11.18
CA GLN A 168 -12.37 -2.57 -10.45
C GLN A 168 -12.35 -1.97 -9.03
N ALA A 169 -11.22 -2.05 -8.33
CA ALA A 169 -11.09 -1.51 -6.99
C ALA A 169 -11.28 0.02 -6.96
N ILE A 170 -10.66 0.75 -7.89
CA ILE A 170 -10.83 2.22 -7.99
C ILE A 170 -12.27 2.58 -8.35
N THR A 171 -12.94 1.79 -9.19
CA THR A 171 -14.35 1.98 -9.52
C THR A 171 -15.25 1.79 -8.30
N GLU A 172 -14.99 0.78 -7.49
CA GLU A 172 -15.73 0.52 -6.26
C GLU A 172 -15.50 1.60 -5.20
N LEU A 173 -14.24 2.07 -5.05
CA LEU A 173 -13.92 3.21 -4.19
C LEU A 173 -14.63 4.49 -4.67
N SER A 174 -14.68 4.72 -5.98
CA SER A 174 -15.46 5.83 -6.54
C SER A 174 -16.95 5.71 -6.26
N ARG A 175 -17.53 4.50 -6.33
CA ARG A 175 -18.94 4.27 -6.06
C ARG A 175 -19.33 4.76 -4.66
N VAL A 176 -18.54 4.42 -3.64
CA VAL A 176 -18.83 4.80 -2.25
C VAL A 176 -18.53 6.25 -1.91
N LEU A 177 -17.75 6.95 -2.74
CA LEU A 177 -17.47 8.37 -2.57
C LEU A 177 -18.65 9.25 -2.98
N GLN A 178 -18.87 10.31 -2.22
CA GLN A 178 -19.81 11.40 -2.55
C GLN A 178 -19.38 12.08 -3.86
N PRO A 179 -20.31 12.71 -4.60
CA PRO A 179 -19.95 13.65 -5.65
C PRO A 179 -18.97 14.70 -5.10
N ALA A 180 -17.93 15.04 -5.86
CA ALA A 180 -16.80 15.87 -5.44
C ALA A 180 -15.97 15.32 -4.25
N GLY A 181 -16.26 14.12 -3.75
CA GLY A 181 -15.45 13.44 -2.72
C GLY A 181 -14.07 13.05 -3.23
N TYR A 182 -13.17 12.76 -2.32
CA TYR A 182 -11.76 12.54 -2.59
C TYR A 182 -11.35 11.09 -2.36
N LEU A 183 -10.49 10.58 -3.24
CA LEU A 183 -9.74 9.34 -3.06
C LEU A 183 -8.27 9.65 -2.88
N LEU A 184 -7.68 9.22 -1.76
CA LEU A 184 -6.26 9.33 -1.49
C LEU A 184 -5.67 7.93 -1.41
N PHE A 185 -4.74 7.60 -2.31
CA PHE A 185 -4.20 6.25 -2.39
C PHE A 185 -2.73 6.22 -2.81
N THR A 186 -2.09 5.07 -2.63
CA THR A 186 -0.72 4.84 -3.11
C THR A 186 -0.67 3.77 -4.18
N ALA A 187 0.29 3.93 -5.10
CA ALA A 187 0.62 2.95 -6.13
C ALA A 187 2.14 2.83 -6.27
N ASP A 188 2.63 1.65 -6.62
CA ASP A 188 4.05 1.44 -6.87
C ASP A 188 4.46 2.02 -8.23
N ASN A 189 5.59 2.74 -8.23
CA ASN A 189 6.08 3.44 -9.41
C ASN A 189 6.88 2.51 -10.33
N ARG A 190 6.43 2.35 -11.57
CA ARG A 190 7.14 1.58 -12.61
C ARG A 190 8.51 2.18 -12.96
N ARG A 191 8.70 3.50 -12.78
CA ARG A 191 9.93 4.24 -13.12
C ARG A 191 10.78 4.59 -11.89
N ARG A 192 10.73 3.76 -10.84
CA ARG A 192 11.50 4.07 -9.62
C ARG A 192 13.00 4.11 -9.88
N LEU A 193 13.68 5.05 -9.23
CA LEU A 193 15.13 5.26 -9.35
C LEU A 193 15.95 4.01 -9.01
N ALA A 194 15.50 3.20 -8.06
CA ALA A 194 16.17 1.97 -7.66
C ALA A 194 16.42 1.01 -8.85
N TRP A 195 15.54 0.99 -9.84
CA TRP A 195 15.71 0.14 -11.04
C TRP A 195 16.69 0.70 -12.07
N LEU A 196 16.90 2.02 -12.05
CA LEU A 196 17.92 2.65 -12.87
C LEU A 196 19.31 2.40 -12.29
N LEU A 197 19.42 2.28 -10.96
CA LEU A 197 20.67 2.06 -10.24
C LEU A 197 21.05 0.57 -10.13
N ASP A 198 20.05 -0.33 -10.06
CA ASP A 198 20.28 -1.77 -10.00
C ASP A 198 19.65 -2.47 -11.21
N PRO A 199 20.45 -2.71 -12.28
CA PRO A 199 19.96 -3.37 -13.49
C PRO A 199 19.41 -4.77 -13.24
N PHE A 200 19.85 -5.47 -12.18
CA PHE A 200 19.36 -6.81 -11.84
C PHE A 200 17.93 -6.80 -11.27
N THR A 201 17.49 -5.67 -10.75
CA THR A 201 16.10 -5.50 -10.28
C THR A 201 15.19 -4.86 -11.33
N SER A 202 15.77 -4.30 -12.40
CA SER A 202 15.02 -3.64 -13.47
C SER A 202 14.12 -4.60 -14.24
N PRO A 203 12.83 -4.31 -14.40
CA PRO A 203 11.92 -5.11 -15.22
C PRO A 203 12.33 -5.16 -16.70
N ALA A 204 12.98 -4.11 -17.22
CA ALA A 204 13.44 -4.05 -18.60
C ALA A 204 14.50 -5.11 -18.93
N LEU A 205 15.28 -5.53 -17.93
CA LEU A 205 16.33 -6.54 -18.08
C LEU A 205 15.88 -7.95 -17.64
N ARG A 206 14.59 -8.12 -17.30
CA ARG A 206 14.02 -9.43 -16.93
C ARG A 206 14.32 -10.55 -17.91
N PRO A 207 14.20 -10.37 -19.25
CA PRO A 207 14.53 -11.42 -20.20
C PRO A 207 15.99 -11.88 -20.12
N ILE A 208 16.92 -10.92 -20.03
CA ILE A 208 18.35 -11.20 -19.92
C ILE A 208 18.66 -11.94 -18.62
N LYS A 209 18.09 -11.48 -17.50
CA LYS A 209 18.21 -12.13 -16.20
C LYS A 209 17.67 -13.57 -16.21
N ASN A 210 16.50 -13.80 -16.80
CA ASN A 210 15.91 -15.13 -16.90
C ASN A 210 16.81 -16.05 -17.72
N PHE A 211 17.38 -15.55 -18.82
CA PHE A 211 18.36 -16.30 -19.62
C PHE A 211 19.61 -16.64 -18.83
N VAL A 212 20.22 -15.67 -18.12
CA VAL A 212 21.40 -15.90 -17.26
C VAL A 212 21.09 -16.90 -16.14
N ASN A 213 19.95 -16.78 -15.46
CA ASN A 213 19.54 -17.70 -14.39
C ASN A 213 19.32 -19.12 -14.95
N MET A 214 18.75 -19.23 -16.15
CA MET A 214 18.56 -20.52 -16.83
C MET A 214 19.90 -21.17 -17.14
N VAL A 215 20.86 -20.42 -17.71
CA VAL A 215 22.19 -20.93 -18.07
C VAL A 215 22.98 -21.31 -16.82
N MET A 216 22.90 -20.49 -15.74
CA MET A 216 23.62 -20.73 -14.49
C MET A 216 22.90 -21.75 -13.57
N ARG A 217 21.80 -22.35 -13.99
CA ARG A 217 20.95 -23.27 -13.16
C ARG A 217 20.68 -22.73 -11.75
N ARG A 218 20.66 -21.40 -11.57
CA ARG A 218 20.28 -20.80 -10.30
C ARG A 218 18.78 -20.88 -10.13
N SER A 219 18.36 -21.47 -9.03
CA SER A 219 16.97 -21.41 -8.60
C SER A 219 16.56 -19.94 -8.47
N GLN A 220 15.46 -19.58 -9.13
CA GLN A 220 14.87 -18.26 -8.88
C GLN A 220 14.46 -18.21 -7.41
N THR A 221 15.09 -17.35 -6.64
CA THR A 221 14.52 -16.94 -5.34
C THR A 221 13.22 -16.24 -5.68
N ARG A 222 12.11 -16.95 -5.54
CA ARG A 222 10.77 -16.36 -5.63
C ARG A 222 10.68 -15.33 -4.52
N GLY A 223 10.48 -14.07 -4.90
CA GLY A 223 10.11 -13.07 -3.91
C GLY A 223 8.80 -13.49 -3.25
N TRP A 224 8.69 -13.28 -1.97
CA TRP A 224 7.49 -13.41 -1.14
C TRP A 224 6.50 -14.48 -1.63
N ASP A 225 6.86 -15.75 -1.53
CA ASP A 225 6.06 -16.92 -1.95
C ASP A 225 5.40 -16.83 -3.35
N GLY A 226 6.01 -16.07 -4.27
CA GLY A 226 5.53 -15.85 -5.62
C GLY A 226 4.53 -14.71 -5.78
N ILE A 227 4.23 -13.96 -4.72
CA ILE A 227 3.40 -12.76 -4.78
C ILE A 227 4.27 -11.58 -5.27
N CYS A 228 3.81 -10.90 -6.31
CA CYS A 228 4.51 -9.75 -6.88
C CYS A 228 3.63 -8.51 -6.82
N SER A 229 4.19 -7.37 -6.38
CA SER A 229 3.47 -6.10 -6.50
C SER A 229 3.41 -5.64 -7.95
N HIS A 230 2.25 -5.11 -8.35
CA HIS A 230 2.03 -4.49 -9.65
C HIS A 230 2.51 -3.03 -9.61
N GLN A 231 3.20 -2.62 -10.67
CA GLN A 231 3.71 -1.27 -10.78
C GLN A 231 3.01 -0.54 -11.92
N HIS A 232 2.69 0.71 -11.66
CA HIS A 232 1.91 1.54 -12.57
C HIS A 232 2.68 2.78 -13.00
N SER A 233 2.38 3.26 -14.20
CA SER A 233 2.71 4.61 -14.64
C SER A 233 1.59 5.57 -14.24
N ILE A 234 1.89 6.86 -14.18
CA ILE A 234 0.86 7.89 -13.94
C ILE A 234 -0.22 7.88 -15.03
N ALA A 235 0.13 7.59 -16.28
CA ALA A 235 -0.85 7.52 -17.37
C ALA A 235 -1.84 6.36 -17.18
N GLU A 236 -1.39 5.20 -16.73
CA GLU A 236 -2.29 4.07 -16.40
C GLU A 236 -3.21 4.42 -15.24
N ILE A 237 -2.68 5.07 -14.20
CA ILE A 237 -3.48 5.55 -13.06
C ILE A 237 -4.53 6.57 -13.52
N ASP A 238 -4.15 7.53 -14.38
CA ASP A 238 -5.10 8.50 -14.94
C ASP A 238 -6.20 7.81 -15.76
N ALA A 239 -5.88 6.74 -16.49
CA ALA A 239 -6.86 5.94 -17.21
C ALA A 239 -7.83 5.24 -16.23
N PHE A 240 -7.33 4.61 -15.16
CA PHE A 240 -8.18 3.99 -14.13
C PHE A 240 -9.10 5.00 -13.46
N LEU A 241 -8.60 6.17 -13.10
CA LEU A 241 -9.38 7.25 -12.51
C LEU A 241 -10.46 7.76 -13.47
N SER A 242 -10.09 8.01 -14.72
CA SER A 242 -11.03 8.49 -15.74
C SER A 242 -12.18 7.51 -15.96
N HIS A 243 -11.88 6.21 -16.03
CA HIS A 243 -12.90 5.16 -16.16
C HIS A 243 -13.85 5.12 -14.95
N ALA A 244 -13.34 5.39 -13.75
CA ALA A 244 -14.12 5.46 -12.52
C ALA A 244 -14.85 6.81 -12.32
N GLY A 245 -14.85 7.70 -13.30
CA GLY A 245 -15.46 9.03 -13.21
C GLY A 245 -14.75 9.98 -12.25
N MET A 246 -13.43 9.83 -12.12
CA MET A 246 -12.56 10.62 -11.25
C MET A 246 -11.47 11.32 -12.04
N LYS A 247 -10.90 12.37 -11.47
CA LYS A 247 -9.72 13.05 -12.00
C LYS A 247 -8.64 13.17 -10.93
N ARG A 248 -7.39 12.99 -11.31
CA ARG A 248 -6.26 13.27 -10.44
C ARG A 248 -6.13 14.78 -10.18
N VAL A 249 -6.09 15.15 -8.90
CA VAL A 249 -5.91 16.54 -8.44
C VAL A 249 -4.44 16.82 -8.17
N ARG A 250 -3.77 15.88 -7.49
CA ARG A 250 -2.38 16.03 -7.05
C ARG A 250 -1.70 14.67 -7.00
N PHE A 251 -0.39 14.65 -7.26
CA PHE A 251 0.44 13.49 -6.94
C PHE A 251 1.86 13.93 -6.56
N ILE A 252 2.53 13.09 -5.80
CA ILE A 252 3.96 13.14 -5.55
C ILE A 252 4.51 11.73 -5.67
N SER A 253 5.81 11.60 -5.97
CA SER A 253 6.51 10.35 -5.73
C SER A 253 7.36 10.45 -4.47
N PHE A 254 7.47 9.35 -3.73
CA PHE A 254 8.23 9.28 -2.50
C PHE A 254 8.91 7.93 -2.34
N GLY A 255 9.85 7.86 -1.37
CA GLY A 255 10.60 6.66 -1.12
C GLY A 255 11.77 6.47 -2.10
N PHE A 256 12.97 6.85 -1.69
CA PHE A 256 14.20 6.63 -2.44
C PHE A 256 15.04 5.61 -1.66
N GLY A 257 15.16 4.41 -2.20
CA GLY A 257 15.84 3.29 -1.55
C GLY A 257 14.90 2.10 -1.25
N PRO A 258 15.41 1.03 -0.62
CA PRO A 258 16.82 0.85 -0.31
C PRO A 258 17.71 0.86 -1.55
N PHE A 259 18.93 1.37 -1.41
CA PHE A 259 19.91 1.39 -2.50
C PHE A 259 20.61 0.03 -2.56
N THR A 260 20.28 -0.74 -3.59
CA THR A 260 20.86 -2.07 -3.84
C THR A 260 21.62 -2.07 -5.16
N PHE A 261 22.58 -2.98 -5.26
CA PHE A 261 23.23 -3.35 -6.51
C PHE A 261 23.44 -4.86 -6.50
N ALA A 262 23.01 -5.55 -7.54
CA ALA A 262 23.04 -7.02 -7.63
C ALA A 262 22.40 -7.71 -6.39
N TYR A 263 21.25 -7.19 -5.93
CA TYR A 263 20.51 -7.66 -4.74
C TYR A 263 21.21 -7.47 -3.39
N ARG A 264 22.38 -6.83 -3.35
CA ARG A 264 23.09 -6.52 -2.10
C ARG A 264 22.94 -5.04 -1.77
N LYS A 265 22.92 -4.70 -0.48
CA LYS A 265 22.96 -3.30 -0.06
C LYS A 265 24.22 -2.64 -0.62
N ALA A 266 24.04 -1.60 -1.44
CA ALA A 266 25.13 -0.85 -2.05
C ALA A 266 25.69 0.23 -1.12
N LEU A 267 24.87 0.70 -0.15
CA LEU A 267 25.25 1.75 0.79
C LEU A 267 25.04 1.28 2.23
N PRO A 268 25.89 1.68 3.19
CA PRO A 268 25.58 1.59 4.61
C PRO A 268 24.27 2.29 4.94
N GLU A 269 23.53 1.78 5.93
CA GLU A 269 22.18 2.25 6.25
C GLU A 269 22.12 3.77 6.51
N TRP A 270 23.09 4.31 7.27
CA TRP A 270 23.13 5.73 7.59
C TRP A 270 23.36 6.62 6.35
N ILE A 271 24.16 6.17 5.37
CA ILE A 271 24.34 6.87 4.08
C ILE A 271 23.06 6.76 3.26
N GLY A 272 22.47 5.56 3.22
CA GLY A 272 21.20 5.32 2.52
C GLY A 272 20.08 6.24 3.01
N MET A 273 19.97 6.46 4.32
CA MET A 273 19.00 7.38 4.92
C MET A 273 19.28 8.84 4.53
N GLN A 274 20.54 9.28 4.52
CA GLN A 274 20.89 10.66 4.11
C GLN A 274 20.58 10.89 2.64
N VAL A 275 20.97 9.96 1.76
CA VAL A 275 20.66 10.03 0.33
C VAL A 275 19.15 10.04 0.09
N HIS A 276 18.41 9.17 0.80
CA HIS A 276 16.95 9.18 0.77
C HIS A 276 16.39 10.57 1.12
N ASN A 277 16.81 11.14 2.25
CA ASN A 277 16.32 12.44 2.71
C ASN A 277 16.62 13.58 1.72
N ILE A 278 17.81 13.59 1.12
CA ILE A 278 18.19 14.59 0.11
C ILE A 278 17.30 14.45 -1.13
N LEU A 279 17.18 13.24 -1.67
CA LEU A 279 16.37 12.98 -2.86
C LEU A 279 14.88 13.27 -2.60
N GLN A 280 14.39 12.96 -1.39
CA GLN A 280 13.01 13.26 -1.01
C GLN A 280 12.76 14.76 -0.94
N ARG A 281 13.66 15.54 -0.35
CA ARG A 281 13.56 17.02 -0.33
C ARG A 281 13.55 17.60 -1.74
N LEU A 282 14.40 17.09 -2.64
CA LEU A 282 14.41 17.53 -4.04
C LEU A 282 13.10 17.16 -4.76
N ALA A 283 12.57 15.96 -4.51
CA ALA A 283 11.28 15.54 -5.05
C ALA A 283 10.13 16.42 -4.55
N ASP A 284 10.10 16.70 -3.26
CA ASP A 284 9.08 17.54 -2.60
C ASP A 284 9.16 19.00 -3.09
N ALA A 285 10.36 19.51 -3.39
CA ALA A 285 10.60 20.80 -4.03
C ALA A 285 10.25 20.82 -5.53
N GLY A 286 9.82 19.69 -6.10
CA GLY A 286 9.43 19.58 -7.50
C GLY A 286 10.58 19.52 -8.51
N PHE A 287 11.80 19.17 -8.07
CA PHE A 287 12.98 19.15 -8.94
C PHE A 287 12.75 18.21 -10.14
N PRO A 288 12.93 18.71 -11.39
CA PRO A 288 12.69 17.93 -12.59
C PRO A 288 13.48 16.61 -12.60
N GLY A 289 12.81 15.52 -13.01
CA GLY A 289 13.40 14.17 -13.01
C GLY A 289 13.27 13.47 -11.66
N ILE A 290 13.64 14.09 -10.55
CA ILE A 290 13.59 13.48 -9.20
C ILE A 290 12.16 13.35 -8.70
N ARG A 291 11.31 14.36 -8.91
CA ARG A 291 9.91 14.39 -8.45
C ARG A 291 9.03 13.24 -8.94
N SER A 292 9.48 12.43 -9.90
CA SER A 292 8.69 11.37 -10.53
C SER A 292 9.32 9.98 -10.43
N VAL A 293 10.48 9.83 -9.77
CA VAL A 293 11.22 8.57 -9.74
C VAL A 293 11.34 7.94 -8.34
N GLY A 294 10.59 8.42 -7.37
CA GLY A 294 10.43 7.74 -6.07
C GLY A 294 9.80 6.35 -6.24
N ALA A 295 9.91 5.50 -5.23
CA ALA A 295 9.45 4.11 -5.28
C ALA A 295 7.94 4.00 -5.41
N GLN A 296 7.21 4.90 -4.79
CA GLN A 296 5.75 4.93 -4.76
C GLN A 296 5.21 6.30 -5.14
N TYR A 297 3.98 6.33 -5.62
CA TYR A 297 3.17 7.53 -5.76
C TYR A 297 2.20 7.65 -4.60
N LEU A 298 2.02 8.86 -4.08
CA LEU A 298 0.86 9.27 -3.30
C LEU A 298 0.00 10.12 -4.23
N ILE A 299 -1.28 9.77 -4.37
CA ILE A 299 -2.19 10.32 -5.36
C ILE A 299 -3.45 10.78 -4.65
N LEU A 300 -3.85 12.02 -4.93
CA LEU A 300 -5.15 12.56 -4.58
C LEU A 300 -5.97 12.72 -5.84
N ALA A 301 -7.13 12.06 -5.88
CA ALA A 301 -8.09 12.18 -6.95
C ALA A 301 -9.43 12.68 -6.41
N GLN A 302 -10.21 13.32 -7.25
CA GLN A 302 -11.53 13.83 -6.92
C GLN A 302 -12.58 13.23 -7.85
N LYS A 303 -13.69 12.78 -7.30
CA LYS A 303 -14.84 12.32 -8.06
C LYS A 303 -15.53 13.48 -8.75
N ASN A 304 -15.92 13.28 -9.99
CA ASN A 304 -16.62 14.30 -10.76
C ASN A 304 -17.96 14.70 -10.10
N THR A 305 -18.31 15.96 -10.18
CA THR A 305 -19.57 16.50 -9.59
C THR A 305 -20.79 16.20 -10.43
N SER A 306 -20.63 15.98 -11.74
CA SER A 306 -21.75 15.69 -12.64
C SER A 306 -22.06 14.19 -12.64
N LEU A 307 -23.25 13.84 -12.19
CA LEU A 307 -23.98 12.71 -12.76
C LEU A 307 -24.13 13.05 -14.27
N SER A 308 -23.23 12.55 -15.12
CA SER A 308 -23.53 12.48 -16.53
C SER A 308 -24.71 11.53 -16.67
N ILE A 309 -25.92 12.08 -16.70
CA ILE A 309 -27.07 11.40 -17.25
C ILE A 309 -26.70 11.18 -18.71
N SER A 310 -26.13 10.01 -19.00
CA SER A 310 -26.05 9.52 -20.36
C SER A 310 -27.51 9.31 -20.82
N LYS A 311 -27.94 10.19 -21.69
CA LYS A 311 -29.15 10.02 -22.48
C LYS A 311 -28.97 8.85 -23.45
#